data_d75ebabaafcd82f69f6702b4087646a2
#
_entry.id   d75ebabaafcd82f69f6702b4087646a2
#
_cell.length_a   1.000
_cell.length_b   1.000
_cell.length_c   1.000
_cell.angle_alpha   90.00
_cell.angle_beta   90.00
_cell.angle_gamma   90.00
#
_symmetry.space_group_name_H-M   'P 1'
#
loop_
_entity.id
_entity.type
_entity.pdbx_description
1 polymer ?
#
loop_
_entity_poly.entity_id
_entity_poly.type
_entity_poly.pdbx_seq_one_letter_code
_entity_poly.pdbx_strand_id
1 'polypeptide(L)'
;MNYRGLKLMNHFLNFDNLVKINLPICNVNGPEGQTPEELDDLHVKIKGSDKLVFAIPEYSGHYSVGFKNFMDWLVVKSNYNADLGQDYCITDKPIYVITFTPSKEGAGDRHFDMTKELIEKLGGKVKKMYVKNDCWDNLKPDNLNFVEKESKEILRSSMKNEVNGWIKKYNEWNDKWK
;
A
#
# COMPACT_ATOMS: atom_id res chain seq x y z
N MET A 1 -13.52 -26.24 19.16
CA MET A 1 -13.45 -25.17 18.14
C MET A 1 -12.51 -25.62 17.02
N ASN A 2 -13.06 -25.78 15.81
CA ASN A 2 -12.34 -26.46 14.73
C ASN A 2 -11.34 -25.50 14.08
N TYR A 3 -10.06 -25.82 14.14
CA TYR A 3 -8.93 -25.08 13.53
C TYR A 3 -8.99 -24.98 11.99
N ARG A 4 -10.08 -25.39 11.36
CA ARG A 4 -10.29 -25.29 9.90
C ARG A 4 -10.40 -23.84 9.37
N GLY A 5 -10.74 -22.88 10.22
CA GLY A 5 -10.85 -21.47 9.83
C GLY A 5 -9.52 -20.76 9.56
N LEU A 6 -8.41 -21.24 10.16
CA LEU A 6 -7.08 -20.63 9.97
C LEU A 6 -6.35 -21.08 8.69
N LYS A 7 -6.79 -22.17 8.05
CA LYS A 7 -6.19 -22.69 6.82
C LYS A 7 -6.70 -21.99 5.54
N LEU A 8 -7.78 -21.20 5.63
CA LEU A 8 -8.34 -20.43 4.52
C LEU A 8 -7.71 -19.05 4.35
N MET A 9 -6.71 -18.70 5.14
CA MET A 9 -5.93 -17.47 5.01
C MET A 9 -4.71 -17.63 4.07
N ASN A 10 -4.82 -18.39 3.00
CA ASN A 10 -3.92 -18.22 1.86
C ASN A 10 -4.36 -16.94 1.13
N HIS A 11 -4.03 -15.79 1.72
CA HIS A 11 -4.21 -14.52 1.05
C HIS A 11 -3.30 -14.50 -0.17
N PHE A 12 -3.90 -14.31 -1.32
CA PHE A 12 -3.16 -14.01 -2.55
C PHE A 12 -2.51 -12.64 -2.36
N LEU A 13 -1.22 -12.65 -2.05
CA LEU A 13 -0.44 -11.43 -1.97
C LEU A 13 0.06 -11.13 -3.38
N ASN A 14 -0.62 -10.21 -4.04
CA ASN A 14 -0.18 -9.68 -5.32
C ASN A 14 0.91 -8.63 -5.07
N PHE A 15 1.98 -8.70 -5.82
CA PHE A 15 3.05 -7.71 -5.82
C PHE A 15 3.16 -7.08 -7.20
N ASP A 16 2.81 -5.80 -7.28
CA ASP A 16 2.90 -5.02 -8.50
C ASP A 16 4.05 -3.99 -8.39
N ASN A 17 4.90 -3.95 -9.41
CA ASN A 17 6.00 -3.01 -9.49
C ASN A 17 5.66 -1.89 -10.47
N LEU A 18 5.48 -0.67 -9.95
CA LEU A 18 5.12 0.50 -10.76
C LEU A 18 6.14 0.80 -11.87
N VAL A 19 7.42 0.45 -11.69
CA VAL A 19 8.43 0.61 -12.74
C VAL A 19 8.17 -0.34 -13.91
N LYS A 20 7.73 -1.58 -13.64
CA LYS A 20 7.39 -2.56 -14.68
C LYS A 20 6.05 -2.26 -15.35
N ILE A 21 5.12 -1.67 -14.62
CA ILE A 21 3.83 -1.21 -15.15
C ILE A 21 4.04 -0.07 -16.12
N ASN A 22 5.12 0.72 -15.96
CA ASN A 22 5.54 1.77 -16.89
C ASN A 22 4.45 2.81 -17.18
N LEU A 23 3.75 3.26 -16.12
CA LEU A 23 2.76 4.33 -16.26
C LEU A 23 3.42 5.57 -16.88
N PRO A 24 2.86 6.13 -17.95
CA PRO A 24 3.36 7.39 -18.51
C PRO A 24 3.29 8.50 -17.46
N ILE A 25 4.11 9.53 -17.61
CA ILE A 25 4.03 10.71 -16.73
C ILE A 25 2.63 11.31 -16.86
N CYS A 26 1.96 11.47 -15.73
CA CYS A 26 0.63 12.07 -15.68
C CYS A 26 0.71 13.49 -16.23
N ASN A 27 0.05 13.71 -17.35
CA ASN A 27 0.01 14.97 -18.04
C ASN A 27 -1.45 15.35 -18.30
N VAL A 28 -1.87 16.50 -17.75
CA VAL A 28 -3.24 17.02 -17.87
C VAL A 28 -3.59 17.37 -19.31
N ASN A 29 -2.58 17.53 -20.20
CA ASN A 29 -2.76 17.85 -21.61
C ASN A 29 -2.84 16.60 -22.51
N GLY A 30 -2.87 15.40 -21.92
CA GLY A 30 -3.17 14.18 -22.68
C GLY A 30 -4.58 14.21 -23.26
N PRO A 31 -4.91 13.31 -24.19
CA PRO A 31 -6.26 13.25 -24.76
C PRO A 31 -7.28 13.17 -23.62
N GLU A 32 -8.23 14.09 -23.62
CA GLU A 32 -9.22 14.23 -22.56
C GLU A 32 -9.86 12.88 -22.22
N GLY A 33 -9.77 12.48 -20.96
CA GLY A 33 -10.47 11.33 -20.42
C GLY A 33 -9.82 9.96 -20.62
N GLN A 34 -8.63 9.86 -21.22
CA GLN A 34 -7.95 8.57 -21.38
C GLN A 34 -6.95 8.31 -20.25
N THR A 35 -7.25 7.30 -19.43
CA THR A 35 -6.29 6.74 -18.50
C THR A 35 -5.52 5.59 -19.18
N PRO A 36 -4.24 5.36 -18.84
CA PRO A 36 -3.50 4.20 -19.34
C PRO A 36 -4.21 2.88 -18.98
N GLU A 37 -4.22 1.92 -19.91
CA GLU A 37 -4.82 0.60 -19.70
C GLU A 37 -4.18 -0.12 -18.48
N GLU A 38 -2.88 0.06 -18.30
CA GLU A 38 -2.13 -0.49 -17.17
C GLU A 38 -2.65 0.04 -15.82
N LEU A 39 -3.19 1.25 -15.80
CA LEU A 39 -3.84 1.82 -14.62
C LEU A 39 -5.17 1.13 -14.33
N ASP A 40 -5.90 0.72 -15.34
CA ASP A 40 -7.19 0.05 -15.20
C ASP A 40 -7.04 -1.30 -14.52
N ASP A 41 -6.08 -2.10 -14.94
CA ASP A 41 -5.73 -3.38 -14.31
C ASP A 41 -5.31 -3.20 -12.86
N LEU A 42 -4.44 -2.21 -12.61
CA LEU A 42 -3.97 -1.90 -11.27
C LEU A 42 -5.12 -1.42 -10.37
N HIS A 43 -6.02 -0.59 -10.90
CA HIS A 43 -7.22 -0.12 -10.20
C HIS A 43 -8.12 -1.28 -9.77
N VAL A 44 -8.39 -2.24 -10.66
CA VAL A 44 -9.19 -3.43 -10.35
C VAL A 44 -8.53 -4.27 -9.24
N LYS A 45 -7.22 -4.52 -9.32
CA LYS A 45 -6.47 -5.25 -8.29
C LYS A 45 -6.52 -4.55 -6.94
N ILE A 46 -6.29 -3.24 -6.92
CA ILE A 46 -6.34 -2.44 -5.70
C ILE A 46 -7.76 -2.47 -5.12
N LYS A 47 -8.78 -2.27 -5.94
CA LYS A 47 -10.18 -2.27 -5.49
C LYS A 47 -10.59 -3.61 -4.89
N GLY A 48 -10.11 -4.72 -5.44
CA GLY A 48 -10.32 -6.08 -4.93
C GLY A 48 -9.48 -6.46 -3.71
N SER A 49 -8.55 -5.61 -3.26
CA SER A 49 -7.66 -5.90 -2.12
C SER A 49 -8.28 -5.45 -0.80
N ASP A 50 -8.08 -6.21 0.28
CA ASP A 50 -8.50 -5.83 1.64
C ASP A 50 -7.54 -4.84 2.30
N LYS A 51 -6.26 -4.89 1.94
CA LYS A 51 -5.17 -4.08 2.50
C LYS A 51 -4.09 -3.82 1.46
N LEU A 52 -3.37 -2.72 1.63
CA LEU A 52 -2.26 -2.33 0.75
C LEU A 52 -0.98 -2.13 1.56
N VAL A 53 0.14 -2.45 0.92
CA VAL A 53 1.47 -2.01 1.35
C VAL A 53 2.10 -1.22 0.21
N PHE A 54 2.45 0.02 0.48
CA PHE A 54 3.24 0.84 -0.42
C PHE A 54 4.72 0.78 -0.03
N ALA A 55 5.53 0.18 -0.89
CA ALA A 55 6.98 0.23 -0.78
C ALA A 55 7.50 1.45 -1.55
N ILE A 56 7.85 2.50 -0.83
CA ILE A 56 8.17 3.82 -1.39
C ILE A 56 9.61 4.17 -1.04
N PRO A 57 10.54 4.25 -2.02
CA PRO A 57 11.89 4.73 -1.74
C PRO A 57 11.89 6.23 -1.46
N GLU A 58 12.77 6.65 -0.54
CA GLU A 58 13.05 8.06 -0.30
C GLU A 58 14.09 8.57 -1.31
N TYR A 59 13.78 9.64 -2.01
CA TYR A 59 14.71 10.39 -2.85
C TYR A 59 14.73 11.85 -2.44
N SER A 60 15.93 12.38 -2.08
CA SER A 60 16.11 13.79 -1.69
C SER A 60 15.14 14.25 -0.58
N GLY A 61 14.81 13.37 0.37
CA GLY A 61 13.90 13.67 1.46
C GLY A 61 12.40 13.59 1.10
N HIS A 62 12.07 13.15 -0.12
CA HIS A 62 10.70 13.03 -0.63
C HIS A 62 10.37 11.58 -1.04
N TYR A 63 9.10 11.28 -1.24
CA TYR A 63 8.66 10.07 -1.90
C TYR A 63 9.08 10.05 -3.38
N SER A 64 9.16 8.87 -3.97
CA SER A 64 9.60 8.71 -5.36
C SER A 64 8.63 9.33 -6.37
N VAL A 65 9.16 9.74 -7.52
CA VAL A 65 8.37 10.23 -8.66
C VAL A 65 7.35 9.19 -9.12
N GLY A 66 7.72 7.90 -9.13
CA GLY A 66 6.79 6.82 -9.51
C GLY A 66 5.57 6.72 -8.60
N PHE A 67 5.75 6.89 -7.28
CA PHE A 67 4.63 6.94 -6.35
C PHE A 67 3.75 8.17 -6.58
N LYS A 68 4.36 9.35 -6.74
CA LYS A 68 3.60 10.58 -7.02
C LYS A 68 2.82 10.47 -8.32
N ASN A 69 3.46 9.99 -9.38
CA ASN A 69 2.82 9.78 -10.67
C ASN A 69 1.61 8.85 -10.60
N PHE A 70 1.74 7.75 -9.87
CA PHE A 70 0.63 6.84 -9.60
C PHE A 70 -0.54 7.55 -8.89
N MET A 71 -0.26 8.31 -7.83
CA MET A 71 -1.29 9.04 -7.08
C MET A 71 -1.98 10.11 -7.95
N ASP A 72 -1.24 10.78 -8.84
CA ASP A 72 -1.80 11.75 -9.78
C ASP A 72 -2.73 11.06 -10.80
N TRP A 73 -2.35 9.90 -11.30
CA TRP A 73 -3.22 9.12 -12.18
C TRP A 73 -4.50 8.64 -11.48
N LEU A 74 -4.47 8.34 -10.18
CA LEU A 74 -5.69 8.03 -9.42
C LEU A 74 -6.65 9.24 -9.39
N VAL A 75 -6.11 10.46 -9.22
CA VAL A 75 -6.91 11.69 -9.25
C VAL A 75 -7.54 11.88 -10.64
N VAL A 76 -6.75 11.75 -11.70
CA VAL A 76 -7.24 11.89 -13.07
C VAL A 76 -8.34 10.87 -13.35
N LYS A 77 -8.11 9.60 -13.02
CA LYS A 77 -9.10 8.54 -13.25
C LYS A 77 -10.41 8.79 -12.50
N SER A 78 -10.35 9.26 -11.27
CA SER A 78 -11.55 9.58 -10.49
C SER A 78 -12.32 10.79 -11.08
N ASN A 79 -11.62 11.82 -11.51
CA ASN A 79 -12.25 13.03 -12.04
C ASN A 79 -12.92 12.83 -13.40
N TYR A 80 -12.38 11.94 -14.24
CA TYR A 80 -12.93 11.67 -15.58
C TYR A 80 -14.01 10.58 -15.58
N ASN A 81 -14.13 9.79 -14.54
CA ASN A 81 -15.22 8.83 -14.36
C ASN A 81 -16.28 9.41 -13.42
N ALA A 82 -17.11 10.32 -13.94
CA ALA A 82 -18.18 10.98 -13.18
C ALA A 82 -19.13 9.98 -12.50
N ASP A 83 -19.30 8.79 -13.07
CA ASP A 83 -20.12 7.71 -12.52
C ASP A 83 -19.50 7.06 -11.26
N LEU A 84 -18.20 7.23 -11.04
CA LEU A 84 -17.50 6.69 -9.85
C LEU A 84 -17.53 7.67 -8.67
N GLY A 85 -17.97 8.91 -8.86
CA GLY A 85 -17.84 9.96 -7.84
C GLY A 85 -16.36 10.23 -7.52
N GLN A 86 -16.06 10.75 -6.33
CA GLN A 86 -14.68 10.88 -5.84
C GLN A 86 -14.20 9.60 -5.12
N ASP A 87 -14.65 8.42 -5.56
CA ASP A 87 -14.26 7.15 -4.97
C ASP A 87 -12.96 6.64 -5.61
N TYR A 88 -11.85 6.95 -4.99
CA TYR A 88 -10.55 6.42 -5.39
C TYR A 88 -10.45 4.93 -5.02
N CYS A 89 -9.73 4.13 -5.81
CA CYS A 89 -9.60 2.69 -5.54
C CYS A 89 -8.94 2.38 -4.17
N ILE A 90 -8.27 3.35 -3.56
CA ILE A 90 -7.67 3.25 -2.22
C ILE A 90 -8.60 3.72 -1.09
N THR A 91 -9.78 4.24 -1.40
CA THR A 91 -10.74 4.76 -0.41
C THR A 91 -11.06 3.69 0.63
N ASP A 92 -11.03 4.09 1.91
CA ASP A 92 -11.26 3.25 3.10
C ASP A 92 -10.29 2.09 3.31
N LYS A 93 -9.30 1.89 2.43
CA LYS A 93 -8.37 0.77 2.57
C LYS A 93 -7.33 1.01 3.66
N PRO A 94 -7.10 0.02 4.52
CA PRO A 94 -5.96 0.03 5.43
C PRO A 94 -4.66 -0.02 4.64
N ILE A 95 -3.80 0.98 4.82
CA ILE A 95 -2.55 1.14 4.07
C ILE A 95 -1.37 1.14 5.04
N TYR A 96 -0.36 0.37 4.69
CA TYR A 96 0.95 0.34 5.34
C TYR A 96 1.98 0.91 4.37
N VAL A 97 2.92 1.69 4.88
CA VAL A 97 4.01 2.25 4.08
C VAL A 97 5.32 1.68 4.59
N ILE A 98 6.19 1.27 3.68
CA ILE A 98 7.55 0.86 4.02
C ILE A 98 8.53 1.58 3.11
N THR A 99 9.57 2.16 3.72
CA THR A 99 10.72 2.71 3.01
C THR A 99 11.94 1.84 3.27
N PHE A 100 12.69 1.61 2.21
CA PHE A 100 13.97 0.92 2.25
C PHE A 100 15.10 1.92 2.06
N THR A 101 16.08 1.93 2.94
CA THR A 101 17.21 2.85 2.88
C THR A 101 18.54 2.12 3.10
N PRO A 102 19.61 2.52 2.38
CA PRO A 102 20.96 2.02 2.65
C PRO A 102 21.53 2.57 3.96
N SER A 103 21.00 3.67 4.48
CA SER A 103 21.45 4.27 5.73
C SER A 103 21.22 3.35 6.92
N LYS A 104 22.15 3.34 7.88
CA LYS A 104 21.99 2.55 9.10
C LYS A 104 20.98 3.15 10.06
N GLU A 105 20.95 4.47 10.16
CA GLU A 105 20.08 5.23 11.06
C GLU A 105 19.71 6.60 10.46
N GLY A 106 18.62 7.18 10.95
CA GLY A 106 18.26 8.59 10.73
C GLY A 106 17.89 8.98 9.30
N ALA A 107 17.41 8.03 8.50
CA ALA A 107 16.94 8.29 7.15
C ALA A 107 15.78 7.36 6.77
N GLY A 108 15.04 7.71 5.72
CA GLY A 108 13.97 6.89 5.16
C GLY A 108 12.58 7.33 5.59
N ASP A 109 12.45 8.22 6.57
CA ASP A 109 11.16 8.67 7.12
C ASP A 109 10.81 10.13 6.78
N ARG A 110 11.71 10.87 6.13
CA ARG A 110 11.52 12.30 5.86
C ARG A 110 10.28 12.61 5.02
N HIS A 111 9.86 11.67 4.19
CA HIS A 111 8.67 11.83 3.34
C HIS A 111 7.38 11.33 3.99
N PHE A 112 7.42 10.79 5.22
CA PHE A 112 6.28 10.09 5.81
C PHE A 112 5.06 10.98 6.00
N ASP A 113 5.22 12.17 6.54
CA ASP A 113 4.09 13.08 6.75
C ASP A 113 3.42 13.45 5.44
N MET A 114 4.19 13.80 4.42
CA MET A 114 3.68 14.12 3.07
C MET A 114 3.03 12.92 2.40
N THR A 115 3.61 11.72 2.57
CA THR A 115 3.05 10.49 2.03
C THR A 115 1.71 10.16 2.68
N LYS A 116 1.64 10.30 4.01
CA LYS A 116 0.40 10.09 4.77
C LYS A 116 -0.68 11.07 4.34
N GLU A 117 -0.36 12.36 4.30
CA GLU A 117 -1.30 13.40 3.86
C GLU A 117 -1.85 13.10 2.45
N LEU A 118 -0.99 12.74 1.50
CA LEU A 118 -1.40 12.43 0.14
C LEU A 118 -2.32 11.21 0.07
N ILE A 119 -1.99 10.13 0.78
CA ILE A 119 -2.81 8.92 0.84
C ILE A 119 -4.17 9.20 1.48
N GLU A 120 -4.19 9.91 2.61
CA GLU A 120 -5.42 10.20 3.37
C GLU A 120 -6.31 11.19 2.62
N LYS A 121 -5.72 12.14 1.86
CA LYS A 121 -6.47 13.02 0.96
C LYS A 121 -7.23 12.26 -0.13
N LEU A 122 -6.73 11.12 -0.57
CA LEU A 122 -7.41 10.22 -1.52
C LEU A 122 -8.23 9.12 -0.81
N GLY A 123 -8.58 9.33 0.47
CA GLY A 123 -9.46 8.45 1.23
C GLY A 123 -8.82 7.19 1.78
N GLY A 124 -7.54 6.94 1.57
CA GLY A 124 -6.81 5.82 2.16
C GLY A 124 -6.64 5.97 3.67
N LYS A 125 -6.51 4.87 4.40
CA LYS A 125 -6.35 4.87 5.87
C LYS A 125 -4.95 4.37 6.25
N VAL A 126 -4.00 5.28 6.42
CA VAL A 126 -2.63 4.91 6.84
C VAL A 126 -2.64 4.34 8.25
N LYS A 127 -2.24 3.09 8.39
CA LYS A 127 -2.21 2.36 9.66
C LYS A 127 -0.86 2.41 10.33
N LYS A 128 0.20 2.25 9.58
CA LYS A 128 1.57 2.29 10.10
C LYS A 128 2.56 2.53 8.97
N MET A 129 3.67 3.17 9.33
CA MET A 129 4.79 3.44 8.44
C MET A 129 6.06 2.82 9.03
N TYR A 130 6.93 2.30 8.18
CA TYR A 130 8.10 1.55 8.57
C TYR A 130 9.32 2.00 7.77
N VAL A 131 10.47 2.05 8.45
CA VAL A 131 11.76 2.18 7.79
C VAL A 131 12.53 0.86 7.93
N LYS A 132 13.03 0.34 6.82
CA LYS A 132 13.98 -0.75 6.81
C LYS A 132 15.37 -0.20 6.46
N ASN A 133 16.21 -0.12 7.47
CA ASN A 133 17.58 0.39 7.37
C ASN A 133 18.55 -0.68 6.88
N ASP A 134 19.77 -0.26 6.55
CA ASP A 134 20.91 -1.13 6.20
C ASP A 134 20.61 -2.11 5.05
N CYS A 135 19.91 -1.61 4.04
CA CYS A 135 19.43 -2.45 2.92
C CYS A 135 20.33 -2.39 1.67
N TRP A 136 21.55 -1.81 1.75
CA TRP A 136 22.41 -1.56 0.59
C TRP A 136 22.60 -2.79 -0.29
N ASP A 137 22.97 -3.91 0.31
CA ASP A 137 23.23 -5.16 -0.42
C ASP A 137 21.95 -5.80 -1.00
N ASN A 138 20.79 -5.41 -0.50
CA ASN A 138 19.49 -5.96 -0.88
C ASN A 138 18.73 -5.09 -1.88
N LEU A 139 19.12 -3.83 -2.06
CA LEU A 139 18.45 -2.87 -2.95
C LEU A 139 19.00 -2.88 -4.38
N LYS A 140 19.43 -4.04 -4.87
CA LYS A 140 19.84 -4.18 -6.27
C LYS A 140 18.60 -4.11 -7.17
N PRO A 141 18.70 -3.48 -8.37
CA PRO A 141 17.56 -3.29 -9.27
C PRO A 141 16.78 -4.58 -9.59
N ASP A 142 17.46 -5.71 -9.55
CA ASP A 142 16.86 -7.02 -9.88
C ASP A 142 16.36 -7.79 -8.65
N ASN A 143 16.58 -7.28 -7.43
CA ASN A 143 16.22 -7.98 -6.20
C ASN A 143 14.91 -7.48 -5.59
N LEU A 144 13.82 -7.56 -6.35
CA LEU A 144 12.48 -7.24 -5.84
C LEU A 144 11.97 -8.26 -4.81
N ASN A 145 12.55 -9.46 -4.77
CA ASN A 145 12.18 -10.51 -3.82
C ASN A 145 12.35 -10.07 -2.37
N PHE A 146 13.36 -9.23 -2.08
CA PHE A 146 13.57 -8.68 -0.74
C PHE A 146 12.42 -7.74 -0.34
N VAL A 147 12.06 -6.79 -1.22
CA VAL A 147 10.97 -5.84 -0.99
C VAL A 147 9.64 -6.57 -0.81
N GLU A 148 9.37 -7.55 -1.66
CA GLU A 148 8.18 -8.39 -1.58
C GLU A 148 8.11 -9.18 -0.27
N LYS A 149 9.22 -9.80 0.14
CA LYS A 149 9.30 -10.54 1.41
C LYS A 149 9.00 -9.66 2.61
N GLU A 150 9.63 -8.50 2.73
CA GLU A 150 9.42 -7.57 3.84
C GLU A 150 7.98 -7.02 3.83
N SER A 151 7.43 -6.71 2.67
CA SER A 151 6.04 -6.27 2.53
C SER A 151 5.03 -7.36 2.97
N LYS A 152 5.28 -8.60 2.60
CA LYS A 152 4.48 -9.76 3.03
C LYS A 152 4.53 -9.95 4.55
N GLU A 153 5.68 -9.74 5.18
CA GLU A 153 5.84 -9.86 6.63
C GLU A 153 5.05 -8.79 7.38
N ILE A 154 5.02 -7.56 6.88
CA ILE A 154 4.20 -6.48 7.44
C ILE A 154 2.71 -6.87 7.41
N LEU A 155 2.23 -7.38 6.28
CA LEU A 155 0.84 -7.81 6.15
C LEU A 155 0.51 -8.97 7.10
N ARG A 156 1.36 -9.99 7.19
CA ARG A 156 1.18 -11.12 8.12
C ARG A 156 1.13 -10.65 9.57
N SER A 157 2.05 -9.77 9.97
CA SER A 157 2.07 -9.21 11.32
C SER A 157 0.83 -8.40 11.63
N SER A 158 0.36 -7.59 10.70
CA SER A 158 -0.89 -6.85 10.81
C SER A 158 -2.09 -7.76 11.05
N MET A 159 -2.21 -8.82 10.25
CA MET A 159 -3.31 -9.78 10.35
C MET A 159 -3.28 -10.55 11.68
N LYS A 160 -2.09 -10.97 12.12
CA LYS A 160 -1.93 -11.65 13.43
C LYS A 160 -2.39 -10.75 14.57
N ASN A 161 -2.06 -9.47 14.53
CA ASN A 161 -2.49 -8.52 15.54
C ASN A 161 -4.01 -8.31 15.55
N GLU A 162 -4.65 -8.27 14.38
CA GLU A 162 -6.11 -8.19 14.29
C GLU A 162 -6.79 -9.42 14.87
N VAL A 163 -6.34 -10.62 14.49
CA VAL A 163 -6.88 -11.89 15.04
C VAL A 163 -6.74 -11.93 16.55
N ASN A 164 -5.57 -11.56 17.09
CA ASN A 164 -5.37 -11.49 18.53
C ASN A 164 -6.30 -10.46 19.21
N GLY A 165 -6.54 -9.32 18.55
CA GLY A 165 -7.48 -8.31 19.01
C GLY A 165 -8.93 -8.83 19.07
N TRP A 166 -9.35 -9.60 18.06
CA TRP A 166 -10.66 -10.26 18.05
C TRP A 166 -10.80 -11.30 19.16
N ILE A 167 -9.78 -12.16 19.35
CA ILE A 167 -9.77 -13.17 20.42
C ILE A 167 -9.88 -12.50 21.78
N LYS A 168 -9.14 -11.43 22.02
CA LYS A 168 -9.20 -10.67 23.27
C LYS A 168 -10.61 -10.12 23.52
N LYS A 169 -11.22 -9.45 22.55
CA LYS A 169 -12.58 -8.91 22.65
C LYS A 169 -13.61 -10.02 22.91
N TYR A 170 -13.49 -11.16 22.23
CA TYR A 170 -14.35 -12.31 22.44
C TYR A 170 -14.27 -12.85 23.87
N ASN A 171 -13.07 -12.98 24.41
CA ASN A 171 -12.87 -13.43 25.78
C ASN A 171 -13.43 -12.42 26.80
N GLU A 172 -13.18 -11.12 26.62
CA GLU A 172 -13.76 -10.06 27.46
C GLU A 172 -15.30 -10.05 27.43
N TRP A 173 -15.87 -10.32 26.26
CA TRP A 173 -17.33 -10.44 26.14
C TRP A 173 -17.86 -11.69 26.86
N ASN A 174 -17.21 -12.84 26.68
CA ASN A 174 -17.61 -14.11 27.26
C ASN A 174 -17.52 -14.10 28.80
N ASP A 175 -16.53 -13.37 29.36
CA ASP A 175 -16.36 -13.25 30.82
C ASP A 175 -17.40 -12.33 31.48
N LYS A 176 -18.05 -11.45 30.73
CA LYS A 176 -19.17 -10.62 31.23
C LYS A 176 -20.48 -11.39 31.38
N TRP A 177 -20.56 -12.58 30.80
CA TRP A 177 -21.77 -13.39 30.79
C TRP A 177 -21.65 -14.68 31.62
N LYS A 178 -20.56 -14.86 32.35
CA LYS A 178 -20.38 -15.87 33.39
C LYS A 178 -20.75 -15.30 34.76
#